data_d60515d97fb75c5670fc40f5addbded3
#
_entry.id   d60515d97fb75c5670fc40f5addbded3
#
_cell.length_a   1.000
_cell.length_b   1.000
_cell.length_c   1.000
_cell.angle_alpha   90.00
_cell.angle_beta   90.00
_cell.angle_gamma   90.00
#
_symmetry.space_group_name_H-M   'P 1'
#
loop_
_entity.id
_entity.type
_entity.pdbx_description
1 polymer ?
#
loop_
_entity_poly.entity_id
_entity_poly.type
_entity_poly.pdbx_seq_one_letter_code
_entity_poly.pdbx_strand_id
1 'polypeptide(L)'
;MMEHEHREADRSSIECVKILQRTEGLLAGRLNTRFRPYGLSSATFNVLVVLLGAGGSLSPCEIGEQLLVTRGTVTGLLDSLERQRLVRRQPHPKDRRMLLIELTDEGRTLLDRLLPEHQRGISDLLACLSESEKAAFTEVLGKIQDRLAHQRSPEQL
;
A
#
# COMPACT_ATOMS: atom_id res chain seq x y z
N MET A 1 -42.08 -13.84 -17.08
CA MET A 1 -41.92 -14.30 -15.71
C MET A 1 -40.44 -14.70 -15.59
N MET A 2 -39.58 -13.70 -15.23
CA MET A 2 -38.14 -13.90 -15.09
C MET A 2 -37.87 -13.96 -13.59
N GLU A 3 -37.65 -15.16 -13.09
CA GLU A 3 -37.18 -15.40 -11.74
C GLU A 3 -35.75 -14.89 -11.63
N HIS A 4 -35.56 -13.75 -10.97
CA HIS A 4 -34.28 -13.37 -10.43
C HIS A 4 -33.97 -14.31 -9.26
N GLU A 5 -33.21 -15.36 -9.52
CA GLU A 5 -32.47 -16.05 -8.49
C GLU A 5 -31.51 -15.03 -7.82
N HIS A 6 -32.00 -14.38 -6.79
CA HIS A 6 -31.13 -13.77 -5.81
C HIS A 6 -30.42 -14.92 -5.11
N ARG A 7 -29.22 -15.25 -5.60
CA ARG A 7 -28.28 -16.09 -4.85
C ARG A 7 -28.17 -15.44 -3.49
N GLU A 8 -28.75 -16.09 -2.46
CA GLU A 8 -28.55 -15.66 -1.07
C GLU A 8 -27.05 -15.54 -0.86
N ALA A 9 -26.58 -14.30 -0.66
CA ALA A 9 -25.16 -14.07 -0.43
C ALA A 9 -24.78 -14.85 0.81
N ASP A 10 -23.77 -15.69 0.68
CA ASP A 10 -23.25 -16.50 1.77
C ASP A 10 -22.90 -15.60 2.96
N ARG A 11 -23.59 -15.79 4.08
CA ARG A 11 -23.42 -14.99 5.30
C ARG A 11 -21.98 -15.00 5.79
N SER A 12 -21.27 -16.11 5.62
CA SER A 12 -19.86 -16.22 6.03
C SER A 12 -18.96 -15.33 5.18
N SER A 13 -19.19 -15.25 3.87
CA SER A 13 -18.47 -14.36 2.95
C SER A 13 -18.68 -12.89 3.29
N ILE A 14 -19.92 -12.51 3.59
CA ILE A 14 -20.26 -11.14 4.02
C ILE A 14 -19.52 -10.79 5.31
N GLU A 15 -19.53 -11.69 6.29
CA GLU A 15 -18.87 -11.48 7.57
C GLU A 15 -17.35 -11.35 7.41
N CYS A 16 -16.71 -12.18 6.58
CA CYS A 16 -15.28 -12.06 6.26
C CYS A 16 -14.93 -10.69 5.71
N VAL A 17 -15.72 -10.17 4.75
CA VAL A 17 -15.48 -8.85 4.16
C VAL A 17 -15.67 -7.73 5.18
N LYS A 18 -16.70 -7.80 6.03
CA LYS A 18 -16.93 -6.81 7.10
C LYS A 18 -15.78 -6.77 8.09
N ILE A 19 -15.29 -7.93 8.53
CA ILE A 19 -14.16 -8.02 9.47
C ILE A 19 -12.90 -7.47 8.80
N LEU A 20 -12.64 -7.84 7.55
CA LEU A 20 -11.48 -7.34 6.79
C LEU A 20 -11.50 -5.80 6.69
N GLN A 21 -12.63 -5.21 6.27
CA GLN A 21 -12.77 -3.76 6.14
C GLN A 21 -12.61 -3.04 7.48
N ARG A 22 -13.22 -3.58 8.55
CA ARG A 22 -13.08 -3.00 9.89
C ARG A 22 -11.64 -3.08 10.39
N THR A 23 -10.97 -4.20 10.17
CA THR A 23 -9.57 -4.41 10.58
C THR A 23 -8.64 -3.47 9.81
N GLU A 24 -8.85 -3.32 8.49
CA GLU A 24 -8.11 -2.36 7.66
C GLU A 24 -8.25 -0.93 8.19
N GLY A 25 -9.47 -0.48 8.46
CA GLY A 25 -9.71 0.86 8.99
C GLY A 25 -9.05 1.11 10.35
N LEU A 26 -9.06 0.14 11.27
CA LEU A 26 -8.37 0.22 12.56
C LEU A 26 -6.85 0.28 12.39
N LEU A 27 -6.30 -0.56 11.50
CA LEU A 27 -4.88 -0.59 11.19
C LEU A 27 -4.42 0.72 10.55
N ALA A 28 -5.13 1.20 9.54
CA ALA A 28 -4.84 2.47 8.87
C ALA A 28 -4.88 3.65 9.84
N GLY A 29 -5.89 3.71 10.72
CA GLY A 29 -5.99 4.74 11.76
C GLY A 29 -4.79 4.72 12.71
N ARG A 30 -4.37 3.54 13.18
CA ARG A 30 -3.20 3.38 14.06
C ARG A 30 -1.90 3.80 13.36
N LEU A 31 -1.69 3.38 12.11
CA LEU A 31 -0.51 3.72 11.33
C LEU A 31 -0.46 5.22 11.02
N ASN A 32 -1.57 5.82 10.62
CA ASN A 32 -1.64 7.25 10.35
C ASN A 32 -1.33 8.08 11.59
N THR A 33 -1.84 7.71 12.77
CA THR A 33 -1.50 8.37 14.02
C THR A 33 -0.01 8.32 14.31
N ARG A 34 0.66 7.21 14.00
CA ARG A 34 2.10 7.02 14.18
C ARG A 34 2.94 7.88 13.23
N PHE A 35 2.50 8.02 11.97
CA PHE A 35 3.25 8.74 10.94
C PHE A 35 2.98 10.25 10.92
N ARG A 36 1.87 10.68 11.50
CA ARG A 36 1.45 12.08 11.53
C ARG A 36 2.52 13.06 12.08
N PRO A 37 3.30 12.75 13.14
CA PRO A 37 4.36 13.63 13.61
C PRO A 37 5.45 13.92 12.59
N TYR A 38 5.58 13.07 11.57
CA TYR A 38 6.55 13.20 10.48
C TYR A 38 5.92 13.78 9.20
N GLY A 39 4.69 14.27 9.27
CA GLY A 39 3.95 14.78 8.11
C GLY A 39 3.54 13.69 7.10
N LEU A 40 3.59 12.42 7.50
CA LEU A 40 3.27 11.28 6.64
C LEU A 40 1.91 10.67 6.97
N SER A 41 1.30 10.07 5.95
CA SER A 41 0.24 9.06 6.07
C SER A 41 0.84 7.66 5.88
N SER A 42 0.08 6.61 6.19
CA SER A 42 0.46 5.24 5.86
C SER A 42 0.72 5.06 4.36
N ALA A 43 -0.08 5.71 3.50
CA ALA A 43 0.07 5.64 2.06
C ALA A 43 1.38 6.31 1.56
N THR A 44 1.71 7.50 2.05
CA THR A 44 2.98 8.17 1.69
C THR A 44 4.19 7.43 2.24
N PHE A 45 4.10 6.86 3.45
CA PHE A 45 5.14 6.00 3.99
C PHE A 45 5.38 4.76 3.12
N ASN A 46 4.32 4.11 2.64
CA ASN A 46 4.43 2.95 1.75
C ASN A 46 5.12 3.30 0.43
N VAL A 47 4.89 4.49 -0.14
CA VAL A 47 5.63 4.96 -1.33
C VAL A 47 7.14 5.00 -1.05
N LEU A 48 7.55 5.55 0.09
CA LEU A 48 8.98 5.60 0.45
C LEU A 48 9.58 4.21 0.63
N VAL A 49 8.84 3.28 1.26
CA VAL A 49 9.28 1.88 1.46
C VAL A 49 9.45 1.16 0.12
N VAL A 50 8.49 1.32 -0.79
CA VAL A 50 8.55 0.72 -2.14
C VAL A 50 9.74 1.27 -2.93
N LEU A 51 10.00 2.57 -2.88
CA LEU A 51 11.17 3.19 -3.50
C LEU A 51 12.48 2.65 -2.92
N LEU A 52 12.57 2.52 -1.60
CA LEU A 52 13.74 1.94 -0.93
C LEU A 52 14.00 0.50 -1.40
N GLY A 53 12.96 -0.32 -1.43
CA GLY A 53 13.04 -1.72 -1.86
C GLY A 53 13.48 -1.89 -3.32
N ALA A 54 13.15 -0.92 -4.17
CA ALA A 54 13.54 -0.91 -5.60
C ALA A 54 14.93 -0.30 -5.85
N GLY A 55 15.75 -0.09 -4.82
CA GLY A 55 17.06 0.53 -4.97
C GLY A 55 17.04 2.07 -5.03
N GLY A 56 15.89 2.68 -4.77
CA GLY A 56 15.74 4.13 -4.59
C GLY A 56 15.05 4.88 -5.73
N SER A 57 14.69 4.22 -6.86
CA SER A 57 13.95 4.88 -7.94
C SER A 57 12.96 3.95 -8.65
N LEU A 58 11.80 4.51 -9.01
CA LEU A 58 10.73 3.87 -9.79
C LEU A 58 9.98 4.91 -10.62
N SER A 59 9.33 4.47 -11.69
CA SER A 59 8.33 5.29 -12.38
C SER A 59 7.03 5.41 -11.55
N PRO A 60 6.23 6.45 -11.76
CA PRO A 60 4.91 6.56 -11.12
C PRO A 60 3.98 5.35 -11.41
N CYS A 61 4.11 4.75 -12.59
CA CYS A 61 3.34 3.57 -12.99
C CYS A 61 3.69 2.36 -12.11
N GLU A 62 4.99 2.06 -12.00
CA GLU A 62 5.48 0.97 -11.15
C GLU A 62 5.10 1.15 -9.68
N ILE A 63 5.13 2.39 -9.17
CA ILE A 63 4.65 2.69 -7.81
C ILE A 63 3.16 2.37 -7.68
N GLY A 64 2.34 2.79 -8.65
CA GLY A 64 0.91 2.52 -8.66
C GLY A 64 0.58 1.02 -8.71
N GLU A 65 1.31 0.27 -9.52
CA GLU A 65 1.19 -1.19 -9.62
C GLU A 65 1.55 -1.89 -8.30
N GLN A 66 2.68 -1.53 -7.69
CA GLN A 66 3.11 -2.14 -6.43
C GLN A 66 2.19 -1.80 -5.26
N LEU A 67 1.63 -0.58 -5.22
CA LEU A 67 0.71 -0.15 -4.16
C LEU A 67 -0.76 -0.47 -4.47
N LEU A 68 -1.05 -0.98 -5.67
CA LEU A 68 -2.41 -1.27 -6.13
C LEU A 68 -3.34 -0.05 -6.08
N VAL A 69 -2.83 1.13 -6.42
CA VAL A 69 -3.57 2.39 -6.42
C VAL A 69 -3.65 3.02 -7.82
N THR A 70 -4.59 3.95 -8.01
CA THR A 70 -4.78 4.64 -9.28
C THR A 70 -3.69 5.68 -9.55
N ARG A 71 -3.48 6.05 -10.82
CA ARG A 71 -2.56 7.14 -11.22
C ARG A 71 -2.82 8.45 -10.48
N GLY A 72 -4.09 8.83 -10.33
CA GLY A 72 -4.46 10.05 -9.60
C GLY A 72 -4.03 10.00 -8.14
N THR A 73 -4.20 8.84 -7.49
CA THR A 73 -3.73 8.62 -6.11
C THR A 73 -2.21 8.74 -6.04
N VAL A 74 -1.46 8.08 -6.95
CA VAL A 74 0.01 8.17 -7.01
C VAL A 74 0.46 9.61 -7.14
N THR A 75 -0.14 10.38 -8.06
CA THR A 75 0.21 11.80 -8.26
C THR A 75 0.06 12.59 -6.96
N GLY A 76 -1.06 12.47 -6.26
CA GLY A 76 -1.28 13.17 -5.00
C GLY A 76 -0.29 12.78 -3.89
N LEU A 77 0.05 11.49 -3.80
CA LEU A 77 1.04 11.00 -2.84
C LEU A 77 2.43 11.57 -3.15
N LEU A 78 2.84 11.54 -4.43
CA LEU A 78 4.12 12.07 -4.88
C LEU A 78 4.24 13.58 -4.69
N ASP A 79 3.19 14.35 -4.98
CA ASP A 79 3.15 15.80 -4.75
C ASP A 79 3.33 16.13 -3.27
N SER A 80 2.75 15.33 -2.39
CA SER A 80 2.92 15.49 -0.94
C SER A 80 4.36 15.21 -0.49
N LEU A 81 4.97 14.13 -0.98
CA LEU A 81 6.33 13.74 -0.64
C LEU A 81 7.38 14.69 -1.22
N GLU A 82 7.17 15.18 -2.44
CA GLU A 82 8.06 16.12 -3.11
C GLU A 82 8.07 17.49 -2.38
N ARG A 83 6.91 17.98 -1.95
CA ARG A 83 6.82 19.20 -1.10
C ARG A 83 7.61 19.05 0.20
N GLN A 84 7.68 17.85 0.74
CA GLN A 84 8.47 17.53 1.95
C GLN A 84 9.94 17.21 1.63
N ARG A 85 10.35 17.26 0.35
CA ARG A 85 11.70 16.95 -0.13
C ARG A 85 12.15 15.52 0.17
N LEU A 86 11.22 14.58 0.37
CA LEU A 86 11.53 13.19 0.65
C LEU A 86 11.72 12.37 -0.63
N VAL A 87 11.15 12.85 -1.73
CA VAL A 87 11.37 12.33 -3.09
C VAL A 87 11.62 13.48 -4.05
N ARG A 88 12.17 13.16 -5.21
CA ARG A 88 12.34 14.08 -6.34
C ARG A 88 11.93 13.42 -7.64
N ARG A 89 11.41 14.21 -8.59
CA ARG A 89 11.11 13.78 -9.94
C ARG A 89 12.32 14.05 -10.84
N GLN A 90 12.70 13.05 -11.64
CA GLN A 90 13.77 13.19 -12.63
C GLN A 90 13.32 12.62 -13.98
N PRO A 91 13.82 13.17 -15.12
CA PRO A 91 13.64 12.54 -16.40
C PRO A 91 14.33 11.17 -16.44
N HIS A 92 13.68 10.18 -17.02
CA HIS A 92 14.30 8.86 -17.21
C HIS A 92 15.54 8.98 -18.15
N PRO A 93 16.69 8.37 -17.81
CA PRO A 93 17.95 8.58 -18.56
C PRO A 93 17.89 8.12 -20.02
N LYS A 94 17.03 7.16 -20.35
CA LYS A 94 16.89 6.60 -21.71
C LYS A 94 15.66 7.14 -22.45
N ASP A 95 14.64 7.65 -21.76
CA ASP A 95 13.44 8.20 -22.38
C ASP A 95 12.94 9.42 -21.58
N ARG A 96 13.22 10.60 -22.11
CA ARG A 96 12.84 11.88 -21.47
C ARG A 96 11.33 12.11 -21.33
N ARG A 97 10.50 11.28 -21.96
CA ARG A 97 9.04 11.32 -21.82
C ARG A 97 8.58 10.61 -20.54
N MET A 98 9.44 9.78 -19.97
CA MET A 98 9.17 9.08 -18.73
C MET A 98 9.81 9.82 -17.55
N LEU A 99 9.11 9.80 -16.42
CA LEU A 99 9.62 10.32 -15.16
C LEU A 99 10.05 9.15 -14.27
N LEU A 100 11.13 9.36 -13.55
CA LEU A 100 11.54 8.56 -12.40
C LEU A 100 11.30 9.35 -11.13
N ILE A 101 10.83 8.66 -10.12
CA ILE A 101 10.73 9.16 -8.76
C ILE A 101 11.91 8.59 -7.99
N GLU A 102 12.72 9.45 -7.42
CA GLU A 102 13.88 9.06 -6.64
C GLU A 102 13.70 9.43 -5.18
N LEU A 103 14.14 8.52 -4.32
CA LEU A 103 14.24 8.77 -2.90
C LEU A 103 15.43 9.72 -2.64
N THR A 104 15.19 10.81 -1.92
CA THR A 104 16.27 11.75 -1.52
C THR A 104 17.06 11.23 -0.32
N ASP A 105 18.17 11.87 0.02
CA ASP A 105 18.94 11.54 1.23
C ASP A 105 18.12 11.83 2.50
N GLU A 106 17.31 12.88 2.49
CA GLU A 106 16.36 13.18 3.57
C GLU A 106 15.32 12.07 3.71
N GLY A 107 14.78 11.59 2.58
CA GLY A 107 13.83 10.47 2.56
C GLY A 107 14.46 9.19 3.12
N ARG A 108 15.70 8.88 2.75
CA ARG A 108 16.46 7.72 3.27
C ARG A 108 16.67 7.85 4.78
N THR A 109 17.18 8.98 5.23
CA THR A 109 17.42 9.26 6.65
C THR A 109 16.15 9.13 7.49
N LEU A 110 15.02 9.60 6.95
CA LEU A 110 13.73 9.46 7.63
C LEU A 110 13.31 7.99 7.72
N LEU A 111 13.45 7.22 6.63
CA LEU A 111 13.14 5.79 6.63
C LEU A 111 14.02 5.00 7.58
N ASP A 112 15.32 5.24 7.61
CA ASP A 112 16.26 4.56 8.50
C ASP A 112 15.85 4.70 9.98
N ARG A 113 15.25 5.83 10.32
CA ARG A 113 14.72 6.08 11.66
C ARG A 113 13.37 5.41 11.89
N LEU A 114 12.45 5.47 10.90
CA LEU A 114 11.07 5.01 11.07
C LEU A 114 10.89 3.50 10.90
N LEU A 115 11.66 2.87 10.01
CA LEU A 115 11.49 1.45 9.68
C LEU A 115 11.65 0.52 10.89
N PRO A 116 12.70 0.66 11.74
CA PRO A 116 12.85 -0.23 12.88
C PRO A 116 11.69 -0.14 13.87
N GLU A 117 11.17 1.07 14.08
CA GLU A 117 9.99 1.28 14.93
C GLU A 117 8.71 0.73 14.32
N HIS A 118 8.55 0.93 13.00
CA HIS A 118 7.41 0.40 12.26
C HIS A 118 7.39 -1.13 12.31
N GLN A 119 8.52 -1.78 12.04
CA GLN A 119 8.64 -3.24 12.08
C GLN A 119 8.34 -3.80 13.47
N ARG A 120 8.87 -3.20 14.54
CA ARG A 120 8.54 -3.57 15.91
C ARG A 120 7.04 -3.45 16.18
N GLY A 121 6.43 -2.34 15.80
CA GLY A 121 5.00 -2.13 16.01
C GLY A 121 4.11 -3.09 15.23
N ILE A 122 4.52 -3.56 14.05
CA ILE A 122 3.82 -4.62 13.32
C ILE A 122 4.01 -5.98 14.03
N SER A 123 5.22 -6.29 14.49
CA SER A 123 5.50 -7.51 15.25
C SER A 123 4.65 -7.58 16.53
N ASP A 124 4.61 -6.49 17.29
CA ASP A 124 3.79 -6.40 18.51
C ASP A 124 2.29 -6.54 18.22
N LEU A 125 1.82 -5.93 17.13
CA LEU A 125 0.42 -6.03 16.72
C LEU A 125 0.00 -7.48 16.41
N LEU A 126 0.89 -8.23 15.77
CA LEU A 126 0.63 -9.61 15.35
C LEU A 126 1.18 -10.65 16.34
N ALA A 127 1.66 -10.23 17.51
CA ALA A 127 2.15 -11.14 18.56
C ALA A 127 1.05 -12.04 19.15
N CYS A 128 -0.23 -11.71 18.95
CA CYS A 128 -1.37 -12.55 19.30
C CYS A 128 -1.55 -13.78 18.38
N LEU A 129 -0.82 -13.83 17.25
CA LEU A 129 -0.89 -14.93 16.29
C LEU A 129 0.37 -15.79 16.34
N SER A 130 0.21 -17.11 16.30
CA SER A 130 1.30 -18.05 16.07
C SER A 130 1.86 -17.92 14.64
N GLU A 131 3.03 -18.46 14.37
CA GLU A 131 3.64 -18.43 13.04
C GLU A 131 2.78 -19.18 11.99
N SER A 132 2.11 -20.27 12.39
CA SER A 132 1.18 -21.00 11.52
C SER A 132 -0.07 -20.17 11.18
N GLU A 133 -0.60 -19.40 12.12
CA GLU A 133 -1.74 -18.51 11.87
C GLU A 133 -1.34 -17.33 10.97
N LYS A 134 -0.15 -16.76 11.14
CA LYS A 134 0.38 -15.73 10.25
C LYS A 134 0.55 -16.26 8.82
N ALA A 135 1.09 -17.47 8.67
CA ALA A 135 1.23 -18.10 7.36
C ALA A 135 -0.13 -18.35 6.69
N ALA A 136 -1.10 -18.93 7.41
CA ALA A 136 -2.45 -19.15 6.91
C ALA A 136 -3.16 -17.83 6.53
N PHE A 137 -3.02 -16.80 7.36
CA PHE A 137 -3.58 -15.48 7.12
C PHE A 137 -3.01 -14.85 5.83
N THR A 138 -1.70 -14.91 5.64
CA THR A 138 -1.02 -14.42 4.43
C THR A 138 -1.50 -15.17 3.19
N GLU A 139 -1.63 -16.50 3.26
CA GLU A 139 -2.12 -17.32 2.15
C GLU A 139 -3.57 -16.96 1.77
N VAL A 140 -4.45 -16.83 2.76
CA VAL A 140 -5.86 -16.48 2.54
C VAL A 140 -6.00 -15.10 1.90
N LEU A 141 -5.28 -14.09 2.40
CA LEU A 141 -5.28 -12.76 1.81
C LEU A 141 -4.71 -12.76 0.39
N GLY A 142 -3.65 -13.54 0.12
CA GLY A 142 -3.10 -13.73 -1.21
C GLY A 142 -4.13 -14.24 -2.22
N LYS A 143 -4.90 -15.26 -1.87
CA LYS A 143 -6.00 -15.78 -2.71
C LYS A 143 -7.05 -14.72 -3.04
N ILE A 144 -7.39 -13.87 -2.08
CA ILE A 144 -8.34 -12.76 -2.29
C ILE A 144 -7.75 -11.71 -3.23
N GLN A 145 -6.48 -11.35 -3.04
CA GLN A 145 -5.77 -10.37 -3.88
C GLN A 145 -5.69 -10.85 -5.33
N ASP A 146 -5.31 -12.10 -5.57
CA ASP A 146 -5.26 -12.69 -6.90
C ASP A 146 -6.63 -12.64 -7.59
N ARG A 147 -7.69 -12.98 -6.86
CA ARG A 147 -9.06 -12.91 -7.39
C ARG A 147 -9.46 -11.49 -7.78
N LEU A 148 -9.13 -10.50 -6.96
CA LEU A 148 -9.42 -9.11 -7.22
C LEU A 148 -8.58 -8.55 -8.39
N ALA A 149 -7.31 -8.96 -8.51
CA ALA A 149 -6.45 -8.55 -9.60
C ALA A 149 -6.98 -9.04 -10.97
N HIS A 150 -7.48 -10.28 -11.03
CA HIS A 150 -8.05 -10.83 -12.27
C HIS A 150 -9.41 -10.20 -12.65
N GLN A 151 -10.08 -9.49 -11.75
CA GLN A 151 -11.34 -8.79 -12.00
C GLN A 151 -11.16 -7.31 -12.36
N ARG A 152 -9.94 -6.77 -12.27
CA ARG A 152 -9.65 -5.39 -12.71
C ARG A 152 -9.63 -5.33 -14.23
N SER A 153 -10.55 -4.58 -14.82
CA SER A 153 -10.52 -4.25 -16.25
C SER A 153 -9.33 -3.35 -16.57
N PRO A 154 -8.74 -3.43 -17.80
CA PRO A 154 -7.57 -2.63 -18.20
C PRO A 154 -7.76 -1.11 -18.14
N GLU A 155 -8.99 -0.63 -17.99
CA GLU A 155 -9.34 0.81 -17.98
C GLU A 155 -9.09 1.51 -16.62
N GLN A 156 -8.63 0.81 -15.58
CA GLN A 156 -8.43 1.37 -14.23
C GLN A 156 -6.95 1.48 -13.81
N LEU A 157 -6.02 1.18 -14.70
CA LEU A 157 -4.58 1.43 -14.57
C LEU A 157 -4.20 2.70 -15.35
#